data_b0f90a8e536419eded5ab17f0ae10cf9
#
_entry.id   b0f90a8e536419eded5ab17f0ae10cf9
#
_cell.length_a   1.000
_cell.length_b   1.000
_cell.length_c   1.000
_cell.angle_alpha   90.00
_cell.angle_beta   90.00
_cell.angle_gamma   90.00
#
_symmetry.space_group_name_H-M   'P 1'
#
loop_
_entity.id
_entity.type
_entity.pdbx_description
1 polymer ?
#
loop_
_entity_poly.entity_id
_entity_poly.type
_entity_poly.pdbx_seq_one_letter_code
_entity_poly.pdbx_strand_id
1 'polypeptide(L)'
;MHSAPPSYNEGYVKIKFPATTGANPIVEGDKVTINYTPENTDGTAGTPTTLTYTYTGGKWVQDEKDSLKLEPTNESGKWVVKLPEDKVADKTSVSATTTDVAGRTSAESETSRKDAPFDVKSDKPVITSIKAIDTSATADKDPERVIIEGTSTEADGTKVYLYKEGQTNGQPIAETTVTSGKFKFDISESTATPLAVGDKFVATVQTKRCRN
;
A
#
# COMPACT_ATOMS: atom_id res chain seq x y z
N MET A 1 -7.40 -3.53 30.40
CA MET A 1 -8.12 -3.40 29.10
C MET A 1 -7.23 -4.02 28.03
N HIS A 2 -7.79 -4.78 27.13
CA HIS A 2 -7.04 -5.39 26.01
C HIS A 2 -7.75 -4.97 24.73
N SER A 3 -7.08 -4.25 23.84
CA SER A 3 -7.59 -4.07 22.49
C SER A 3 -7.48 -5.41 21.76
N ALA A 4 -8.51 -5.81 21.03
CA ALA A 4 -8.42 -6.98 20.18
C ALA A 4 -7.34 -6.74 19.11
N PRO A 5 -6.62 -7.79 18.66
CA PRO A 5 -5.63 -7.62 17.63
C PRO A 5 -6.26 -7.01 16.37
N PRO A 6 -5.53 -6.14 15.66
CA PRO A 6 -5.97 -5.63 14.37
C PRO A 6 -6.24 -6.78 13.41
N SER A 7 -7.29 -6.67 12.61
CA SER A 7 -7.60 -7.65 11.57
C SER A 7 -7.52 -6.99 10.21
N TYR A 8 -6.86 -7.67 9.28
CA TYR A 8 -6.80 -7.27 7.89
C TYR A 8 -8.12 -7.63 7.18
N ASN A 9 -8.61 -6.71 6.38
CA ASN A 9 -9.68 -6.93 5.42
C ASN A 9 -9.26 -6.30 4.09
N GLU A 10 -9.89 -6.73 3.02
CA GLU A 10 -9.59 -6.24 1.68
C GLU A 10 -9.60 -4.69 1.63
N GLY A 11 -8.42 -4.08 1.44
CA GLY A 11 -8.22 -2.64 1.31
C GLY A 11 -8.02 -1.84 2.60
N TYR A 12 -8.03 -2.47 3.78
CA TYR A 12 -7.75 -1.78 5.05
C TYR A 12 -7.37 -2.73 6.20
N VAL A 13 -6.65 -2.17 7.17
CA VAL A 13 -6.45 -2.81 8.48
C VAL A 13 -7.56 -2.33 9.42
N LYS A 14 -8.34 -3.26 9.96
CA LYS A 14 -9.43 -2.97 10.90
C LYS A 14 -8.94 -3.06 12.33
N ILE A 15 -8.96 -1.96 13.06
CA ILE A 15 -8.63 -1.87 14.46
C ILE A 15 -9.93 -1.76 15.27
N LYS A 16 -10.16 -2.70 16.20
CA LYS A 16 -11.31 -2.69 17.09
C LYS A 16 -10.95 -2.00 18.40
N PHE A 17 -11.73 -1.01 18.79
CA PHE A 17 -11.55 -0.34 20.05
C PHE A 17 -12.13 -1.16 21.20
N PRO A 18 -11.65 -0.91 22.45
CA PRO A 18 -12.20 -1.56 23.63
C PRO A 18 -13.71 -1.33 23.79
N ALA A 19 -14.37 -2.27 24.41
CA ALA A 19 -15.82 -2.20 24.61
C ALA A 19 -16.21 -1.14 25.64
N THR A 20 -17.35 -0.49 25.40
CA THR A 20 -17.95 0.47 26.32
C THR A 20 -18.72 -0.21 27.46
N THR A 21 -18.90 -1.53 27.40
CA THR A 21 -19.61 -2.34 28.38
C THR A 21 -18.83 -3.61 28.70
N GLY A 22 -19.09 -4.24 29.85
CA GLY A 22 -18.44 -5.49 30.25
C GLY A 22 -17.64 -5.37 31.55
N ALA A 23 -16.75 -6.32 31.80
CA ALA A 23 -15.98 -6.39 33.06
C ALA A 23 -14.99 -5.23 33.27
N ASN A 24 -14.46 -4.69 32.17
CA ASN A 24 -13.54 -3.55 32.18
C ASN A 24 -13.96 -2.56 31.09
N PRO A 25 -15.06 -1.82 31.29
CA PRO A 25 -15.53 -0.87 30.31
C PRO A 25 -14.56 0.31 30.19
N ILE A 26 -14.51 0.90 29.01
CA ILE A 26 -13.82 2.19 28.83
C ILE A 26 -14.59 3.29 29.52
N VAL A 27 -13.86 4.27 29.97
CA VAL A 27 -14.39 5.46 30.64
C VAL A 27 -13.94 6.73 29.94
N GLU A 28 -14.60 7.83 30.25
CA GLU A 28 -14.24 9.14 29.72
C GLU A 28 -12.77 9.46 29.97
N GLY A 29 -12.06 9.86 28.93
CA GLY A 29 -10.62 10.17 28.96
C GLY A 29 -9.67 9.01 28.65
N ASP A 30 -10.16 7.77 28.56
CA ASP A 30 -9.34 6.63 28.11
C ASP A 30 -8.85 6.84 26.68
N LYS A 31 -7.66 6.33 26.37
CA LYS A 31 -7.01 6.50 25.06
C LYS A 31 -6.70 5.18 24.38
N VAL A 32 -6.74 5.19 23.06
CA VAL A 32 -6.17 4.14 22.21
C VAL A 32 -5.10 4.78 21.36
N THR A 33 -3.91 4.18 21.33
CA THR A 33 -2.80 4.56 20.44
C THR A 33 -2.55 3.43 19.47
N ILE A 34 -2.60 3.73 18.19
CA ILE A 34 -2.33 2.80 17.08
C ILE A 34 -0.94 3.12 16.55
N ASN A 35 -0.06 2.12 16.52
CA ASN A 35 1.29 2.23 15.95
C ASN A 35 1.27 1.64 14.56
N TYR A 36 1.81 2.34 13.59
CA TYR A 36 1.95 1.87 12.21
C TYR A 36 3.13 2.55 11.51
N THR A 37 3.57 1.97 10.42
CA THR A 37 4.57 2.58 9.53
C THR A 37 3.86 3.07 8.28
N PRO A 38 3.83 4.37 7.99
CA PRO A 38 3.18 4.89 6.79
C PRO A 38 3.95 4.50 5.53
N GLU A 39 3.23 4.40 4.42
CA GLU A 39 3.83 4.28 3.10
C GLU A 39 4.11 5.67 2.52
N ASN A 40 5.29 5.84 1.96
CA ASN A 40 5.67 7.04 1.21
C ASN A 40 5.06 7.01 -0.19
N THR A 41 5.05 8.16 -0.87
CA THR A 41 4.52 8.29 -2.24
C THR A 41 5.27 7.47 -3.29
N ASP A 42 6.46 6.99 -2.98
CA ASP A 42 7.31 6.14 -3.81
C ASP A 42 7.18 4.64 -3.47
N GLY A 43 6.24 4.26 -2.58
CA GLY A 43 6.03 2.89 -2.13
C GLY A 43 7.02 2.41 -1.05
N THR A 44 7.92 3.27 -0.57
CA THR A 44 8.86 2.90 0.49
C THR A 44 8.27 3.10 1.89
N ALA A 45 8.78 2.37 2.87
CA ALA A 45 8.39 2.55 4.26
C ALA A 45 8.85 3.91 4.80
N GLY A 46 7.91 4.64 5.38
CA GLY A 46 8.19 5.89 6.08
C GLY A 46 8.69 5.67 7.51
N THR A 47 8.71 6.72 8.30
CA THR A 47 9.06 6.64 9.72
C THR A 47 7.86 6.13 10.52
N PRO A 48 8.02 5.11 11.40
CA PRO A 48 6.96 4.64 12.29
C PRO A 48 6.30 5.81 13.05
N THR A 49 4.99 5.81 13.11
CA THR A 49 4.18 6.88 13.70
C THR A 49 2.97 6.33 14.42
N THR A 50 2.19 7.20 15.04
CA THR A 50 1.01 6.83 15.82
C THR A 50 -0.23 7.62 15.42
N LEU A 51 -1.40 7.00 15.64
CA LEU A 51 -2.68 7.69 15.69
C LEU A 51 -3.24 7.53 17.11
N THR A 52 -3.70 8.61 17.71
CA THR A 52 -4.21 8.62 19.06
C THR A 52 -5.68 9.01 19.08
N TYR A 53 -6.48 8.25 19.81
CA TYR A 53 -7.91 8.49 20.01
C TYR A 53 -8.21 8.59 21.49
N THR A 54 -9.03 9.54 21.87
CA THR A 54 -9.53 9.70 23.24
C THR A 54 -11.03 9.44 23.28
N TYR A 55 -11.50 8.65 24.24
CA TYR A 55 -12.92 8.44 24.44
C TYR A 55 -13.51 9.64 25.18
N THR A 56 -14.42 10.37 24.52
CA THR A 56 -15.04 11.57 25.09
C THR A 56 -16.44 11.78 24.51
N GLY A 57 -17.40 12.19 25.38
CA GLY A 57 -18.78 12.40 24.98
C GLY A 57 -19.45 11.16 24.37
N GLY A 58 -19.08 9.95 24.82
CA GLY A 58 -19.67 8.70 24.32
C GLY A 58 -19.10 8.19 22.99
N LYS A 59 -18.03 8.79 22.48
CA LYS A 59 -17.40 8.43 21.21
C LYS A 59 -15.88 8.53 21.27
N TRP A 60 -15.19 7.92 20.32
CA TRP A 60 -13.76 8.09 20.13
C TRP A 60 -13.49 9.30 19.23
N VAL A 61 -12.62 10.18 19.69
CA VAL A 61 -12.21 11.40 18.98
C VAL A 61 -10.71 11.31 18.71
N GLN A 62 -10.31 11.46 17.47
CA GLN A 62 -8.90 11.46 17.07
C GLN A 62 -8.19 12.74 17.52
N ASP A 63 -6.90 12.63 17.88
CA ASP A 63 -6.06 13.80 18.18
C ASP A 63 -5.91 14.67 16.91
N GLU A 64 -6.07 15.98 17.08
CA GLU A 64 -5.93 16.93 15.98
C GLU A 64 -4.50 17.00 15.41
N LYS A 65 -3.50 16.57 16.18
CA LYS A 65 -2.09 16.56 15.75
C LYS A 65 -1.73 15.42 14.82
N ASP A 66 -2.56 14.37 14.77
CA ASP A 66 -2.31 13.24 13.88
C ASP A 66 -2.35 13.70 12.41
N SER A 67 -1.34 13.33 11.65
CA SER A 67 -1.21 13.71 10.24
C SER A 67 -2.24 13.00 9.34
N LEU A 68 -2.56 11.74 9.66
CA LEU A 68 -3.58 10.96 8.97
C LEU A 68 -4.90 11.06 9.75
N LYS A 69 -5.95 11.54 9.10
CA LYS A 69 -7.29 11.66 9.70
C LYS A 69 -8.16 10.46 9.35
N LEU A 70 -8.60 9.73 10.37
CA LEU A 70 -9.46 8.56 10.23
C LEU A 70 -10.58 8.62 11.25
N GLU A 71 -11.82 8.72 10.79
CA GLU A 71 -12.99 8.76 11.66
C GLU A 71 -13.36 7.36 12.17
N PRO A 72 -13.43 7.16 13.52
CA PRO A 72 -13.94 5.93 14.07
C PRO A 72 -15.43 5.74 13.74
N THR A 73 -15.80 4.53 13.39
CA THR A 73 -17.19 4.17 13.11
C THR A 73 -17.72 3.18 14.14
N ASN A 74 -19.01 3.29 14.47
CA ASN A 74 -19.67 2.33 15.34
C ASN A 74 -20.34 1.24 14.49
N GLU A 75 -19.81 0.03 14.52
CA GLU A 75 -20.36 -1.13 13.83
C GLU A 75 -21.06 -2.05 14.85
N SER A 76 -22.38 -1.99 14.90
CA SER A 76 -23.21 -2.82 15.82
C SER A 76 -22.77 -2.75 17.28
N GLY A 77 -22.55 -1.55 17.78
CA GLY A 77 -22.15 -1.30 19.18
C GLY A 77 -20.65 -1.46 19.46
N LYS A 78 -19.85 -1.70 18.43
CA LYS A 78 -18.38 -1.80 18.51
C LYS A 78 -17.74 -0.69 17.71
N TRP A 79 -16.91 0.09 18.37
CA TRP A 79 -16.13 1.11 17.70
C TRP A 79 -14.96 0.49 16.94
N VAL A 80 -14.74 0.93 15.71
CA VAL A 80 -13.65 0.49 14.86
C VAL A 80 -13.07 1.66 14.10
N VAL A 81 -11.79 1.57 13.75
CA VAL A 81 -11.17 2.43 12.75
C VAL A 81 -10.61 1.55 11.62
N LYS A 82 -10.72 2.03 10.40
CA LYS A 82 -10.20 1.37 9.20
C LYS A 82 -9.01 2.17 8.69
N LEU A 83 -7.82 1.64 8.91
CA LEU A 83 -6.58 2.21 8.40
C LEU A 83 -6.41 1.73 6.96
N PRO A 84 -6.51 2.62 5.96
CA PRO A 84 -6.40 2.23 4.56
C PRO A 84 -5.04 1.62 4.27
N GLU A 85 -5.03 0.64 3.40
CA GLU A 85 -3.85 -0.11 3.03
C GLU A 85 -2.79 0.77 2.35
N ASP A 86 -3.21 1.63 1.44
CA ASP A 86 -2.35 2.61 0.76
C ASP A 86 -1.72 3.66 1.70
N LYS A 87 -1.93 3.52 3.01
CA LYS A 87 -1.34 4.36 4.07
C LYS A 87 -0.39 3.58 4.97
N VAL A 88 -0.25 2.28 4.76
CA VAL A 88 0.59 1.39 5.57
C VAL A 88 1.62 0.73 4.69
N ALA A 89 2.90 0.90 5.02
CA ALA A 89 3.98 0.30 4.26
C ALA A 89 3.95 -1.23 4.32
N ASP A 90 4.23 -1.86 3.20
CA ASP A 90 4.29 -3.31 3.05
C ASP A 90 5.21 -3.97 4.08
N LYS A 91 4.84 -5.18 4.50
CA LYS A 91 5.60 -6.02 5.43
C LYS A 91 5.85 -5.36 6.80
N THR A 92 5.15 -4.27 7.13
CA THR A 92 5.19 -3.65 8.45
C THR A 92 4.04 -4.14 9.31
N SER A 93 4.12 -3.90 10.61
CA SER A 93 3.10 -4.29 11.57
C SER A 93 2.23 -3.10 11.97
N VAL A 94 0.97 -3.38 12.27
CA VAL A 94 0.07 -2.45 12.93
C VAL A 94 -0.29 -3.02 14.29
N SER A 95 -0.15 -2.23 15.35
CA SER A 95 -0.50 -2.63 16.70
C SER A 95 -1.24 -1.53 17.43
N ALA A 96 -1.85 -1.83 18.55
CA ALA A 96 -2.54 -0.85 19.37
C ALA A 96 -2.32 -1.08 20.87
N THR A 97 -2.29 0.01 21.63
CA THR A 97 -2.30 0.02 23.08
C THR A 97 -3.49 0.82 23.59
N THR A 98 -3.93 0.52 24.81
CA THR A 98 -4.96 1.28 25.53
C THR A 98 -4.35 1.89 26.77
N THR A 99 -4.57 3.18 27.01
CA THR A 99 -4.11 3.87 28.21
C THR A 99 -5.34 4.39 28.95
N ASP A 100 -5.47 4.07 30.22
CA ASP A 100 -6.56 4.59 31.07
C ASP A 100 -6.28 6.01 31.57
N VAL A 101 -7.29 6.63 32.18
CA VAL A 101 -7.17 7.98 32.74
C VAL A 101 -6.14 8.10 33.87
N ALA A 102 -5.74 6.99 34.50
CA ALA A 102 -4.70 6.95 35.52
C ALA A 102 -3.28 6.79 34.87
N GLY A 103 -3.19 6.77 33.56
CA GLY A 103 -1.93 6.64 32.81
C GLY A 103 -1.40 5.20 32.71
N ARG A 104 -2.18 4.18 33.10
CA ARG A 104 -1.79 2.79 32.98
C ARG A 104 -2.02 2.31 31.57
N THR A 105 -0.96 1.84 30.90
CA THR A 105 -1.02 1.35 29.53
C THR A 105 -1.06 -0.17 29.49
N SER A 106 -1.92 -0.72 28.63
CA SER A 106 -1.99 -2.16 28.36
C SER A 106 -0.72 -2.65 27.67
N ALA A 107 -0.49 -3.96 27.71
CA ALA A 107 0.43 -4.57 26.74
C ALA A 107 -0.02 -4.21 25.31
N GLU A 108 0.92 -4.17 24.37
CA GLU A 108 0.64 -4.00 22.97
C GLU A 108 -0.25 -5.16 22.48
N SER A 109 -1.23 -4.86 21.62
CA SER A 109 -2.02 -5.92 20.98
C SER A 109 -1.09 -6.78 20.13
N GLU A 110 -1.45 -8.05 19.92
CA GLU A 110 -0.76 -8.86 18.93
C GLU A 110 -0.75 -8.09 17.60
N THR A 111 0.43 -8.04 16.97
CA THR A 111 0.59 -7.34 15.70
C THR A 111 -0.22 -8.07 14.63
N SER A 112 -0.89 -7.31 13.79
CA SER A 112 -1.39 -7.86 12.53
C SER A 112 -0.22 -8.49 11.79
N ARG A 113 -0.41 -9.68 11.27
CA ARG A 113 0.61 -10.54 10.69
C ARG A 113 1.72 -9.78 9.96
N LYS A 114 2.94 -9.89 10.50
CA LYS A 114 4.20 -9.41 9.94
C LYS A 114 4.52 -9.98 8.55
N ASP A 115 3.86 -11.07 8.16
CA ASP A 115 4.12 -11.84 6.94
C ASP A 115 2.98 -11.80 5.92
N ALA A 116 1.87 -11.12 6.20
CA ALA A 116 0.85 -10.88 5.19
C ALA A 116 1.22 -9.58 4.48
N PRO A 117 1.43 -9.60 3.16
CA PRO A 117 1.52 -8.35 2.43
C PRO A 117 0.19 -7.63 2.64
N PHE A 118 0.26 -6.40 3.14
CA PHE A 118 -0.91 -5.52 3.20
C PHE A 118 -1.30 -5.02 1.80
N ASP A 119 -0.68 -5.57 0.77
CA ASP A 119 -0.82 -5.10 -0.58
C ASP A 119 -2.05 -5.69 -1.28
N VAL A 120 -3.13 -4.94 -1.31
CA VAL A 120 -4.25 -5.15 -2.22
C VAL A 120 -4.19 -4.22 -3.43
N LYS A 121 -3.42 -3.15 -3.32
CA LYS A 121 -3.20 -2.21 -4.41
C LYS A 121 -1.73 -2.20 -4.75
N SER A 122 -1.43 -2.78 -5.91
CA SER A 122 -0.06 -2.79 -6.44
C SER A 122 0.56 -1.41 -6.46
N ASP A 123 1.76 -1.30 -5.90
CA ASP A 123 2.56 -0.11 -6.03
C ASP A 123 2.86 0.18 -7.49
N LYS A 124 2.81 1.44 -7.84
CA LYS A 124 3.12 1.84 -9.21
C LYS A 124 4.59 1.58 -9.51
N PRO A 125 4.94 0.70 -10.47
CA PRO A 125 6.32 0.48 -10.83
C PRO A 125 6.92 1.74 -11.45
N VAL A 126 8.22 1.97 -11.19
CA VAL A 126 8.93 3.16 -11.66
C VAL A 126 9.84 2.78 -12.81
N ILE A 127 9.63 3.38 -13.99
CA ILE A 127 10.57 3.28 -15.11
C ILE A 127 11.76 4.18 -14.80
N THR A 128 12.96 3.60 -14.75
CA THR A 128 14.21 4.32 -14.42
C THR A 128 15.05 4.63 -15.65
N SER A 129 14.91 3.84 -16.72
CA SER A 129 15.61 4.11 -17.98
C SER A 129 14.83 3.61 -19.19
N ILE A 130 14.96 4.33 -20.30
CA ILE A 130 14.49 3.94 -21.63
C ILE A 130 15.65 4.14 -22.60
N LYS A 131 16.07 3.05 -23.29
CA LYS A 131 17.11 3.08 -24.30
C LYS A 131 16.54 2.64 -25.63
N ALA A 132 16.42 3.55 -26.57
CA ALA A 132 16.14 3.25 -27.96
C ALA A 132 17.38 2.79 -28.69
N ILE A 133 17.26 1.80 -29.54
CA ILE A 133 18.32 1.23 -30.34
C ILE A 133 17.85 1.24 -31.81
N ASP A 134 18.48 2.07 -32.60
CA ASP A 134 18.33 2.13 -34.03
C ASP A 134 19.51 1.37 -34.63
N THR A 135 19.24 0.32 -35.38
CA THR A 135 20.22 -0.53 -36.04
C THR A 135 20.08 -0.48 -37.54
N SER A 136 19.06 0.26 -38.04
CA SER A 136 18.81 0.36 -39.47
C SER A 136 19.83 1.29 -40.15
N ALA A 137 20.19 0.93 -41.39
CA ALA A 137 20.94 1.81 -42.29
C ALA A 137 20.02 2.77 -43.04
N THR A 138 18.69 2.71 -42.78
CA THR A 138 17.68 3.55 -43.40
C THR A 138 17.50 4.83 -42.57
N ALA A 139 17.17 5.93 -43.24
CA ALA A 139 17.08 7.25 -42.61
C ALA A 139 15.71 7.50 -41.90
N ASP A 140 15.00 6.43 -41.47
CA ASP A 140 13.67 6.56 -40.89
C ASP A 140 13.66 7.04 -39.44
N LYS A 141 14.77 6.90 -38.73
CA LYS A 141 14.95 7.35 -37.32
C LYS A 141 14.08 6.64 -36.27
N ASP A 142 13.26 5.69 -36.67
CA ASP A 142 12.44 4.93 -35.71
C ASP A 142 13.29 3.79 -35.12
N PRO A 143 13.21 3.53 -33.81
CA PRO A 143 14.06 2.51 -33.20
C PRO A 143 13.49 1.12 -33.48
N GLU A 144 14.32 0.18 -33.95
CA GLU A 144 13.94 -1.23 -34.10
C GLU A 144 13.86 -1.97 -32.79
N ARG A 145 14.39 -1.39 -31.73
CA ARG A 145 14.39 -2.00 -30.41
C ARG A 145 14.39 -0.96 -29.29
N VAL A 146 13.63 -1.23 -28.24
CA VAL A 146 13.62 -0.40 -27.02
C VAL A 146 13.84 -1.27 -25.79
N ILE A 147 14.81 -0.90 -24.99
CA ILE A 147 15.06 -1.50 -23.67
C ILE A 147 14.53 -0.55 -22.61
N ILE A 148 13.63 -1.05 -21.76
CA ILE A 148 13.05 -0.29 -20.64
C ILE A 148 13.38 -1.02 -19.36
N GLU A 149 14.01 -0.31 -18.42
CA GLU A 149 14.35 -0.84 -17.10
C GLU A 149 13.64 -0.03 -16.02
N GLY A 150 13.32 -0.68 -14.92
CA GLY A 150 12.64 -0.03 -13.81
C GLY A 150 12.73 -0.82 -12.51
N THR A 151 12.11 -0.25 -11.48
CA THR A 151 12.02 -0.82 -10.13
C THR A 151 10.57 -1.00 -9.71
N SER A 152 10.34 -1.98 -8.83
CA SER A 152 9.06 -2.23 -8.18
C SER A 152 9.30 -2.73 -6.78
N THR A 153 8.45 -2.32 -5.84
CA THR A 153 8.43 -2.81 -4.45
C THR A 153 7.71 -4.15 -4.32
N GLU A 154 7.02 -4.57 -5.37
CA GLU A 154 6.29 -5.84 -5.41
C GLU A 154 7.21 -7.05 -5.26
N ALA A 155 6.64 -8.15 -4.81
CA ALA A 155 7.37 -9.40 -4.62
C ALA A 155 7.93 -9.94 -5.94
N ASP A 156 9.07 -10.65 -5.86
CA ASP A 156 9.65 -11.34 -7.00
C ASP A 156 8.63 -12.30 -7.65
N GLY A 157 8.58 -12.28 -8.98
CA GLY A 157 7.62 -13.04 -9.77
C GLY A 157 6.30 -12.31 -10.04
N THR A 158 6.08 -11.12 -9.47
CA THR A 158 4.93 -10.28 -9.83
C THR A 158 5.03 -9.83 -11.28
N LYS A 159 3.93 -9.96 -12.03
CA LYS A 159 3.89 -9.55 -13.43
C LYS A 159 3.85 -8.03 -13.57
N VAL A 160 4.71 -7.52 -14.43
CA VAL A 160 4.74 -6.12 -14.87
C VAL A 160 4.30 -6.04 -16.32
N TYR A 161 3.36 -5.16 -16.62
CA TYR A 161 2.80 -4.92 -17.95
C TYR A 161 3.22 -3.56 -18.46
N LEU A 162 3.59 -3.48 -19.73
CA LEU A 162 3.98 -2.25 -20.38
C LEU A 162 2.90 -1.80 -21.36
N TYR A 163 2.63 -0.50 -21.37
CA TYR A 163 1.68 0.16 -22.26
C TYR A 163 2.31 1.41 -22.88
N LYS A 164 1.81 1.85 -24.02
CA LYS A 164 2.02 3.24 -24.45
C LYS A 164 1.16 4.18 -23.60
N GLU A 165 1.65 5.39 -23.34
CA GLU A 165 0.91 6.39 -22.56
C GLU A 165 -0.50 6.61 -23.15
N GLY A 166 -1.52 6.63 -22.26
CA GLY A 166 -2.93 6.75 -22.65
C GLY A 166 -3.60 5.46 -23.11
N GLN A 167 -2.90 4.31 -23.18
CA GLN A 167 -3.47 3.03 -23.67
C GLN A 167 -3.55 1.94 -22.60
N THR A 168 -3.54 2.30 -21.33
CA THR A 168 -3.54 1.35 -20.19
C THR A 168 -4.80 0.48 -20.08
N ASN A 169 -5.88 0.83 -20.76
CA ASN A 169 -7.13 0.04 -20.81
C ASN A 169 -7.13 -1.03 -21.92
N GLY A 170 -6.07 -1.08 -22.73
CA GLY A 170 -5.92 -2.04 -23.84
C GLY A 170 -5.09 -3.26 -23.46
N GLN A 171 -4.69 -4.01 -24.48
CA GLN A 171 -3.70 -5.08 -24.29
C GLN A 171 -2.32 -4.47 -24.03
N PRO A 172 -1.53 -5.03 -23.10
CA PRO A 172 -0.16 -4.59 -22.90
C PRO A 172 0.68 -4.89 -24.14
N ILE A 173 1.64 -4.03 -24.43
CA ILE A 173 2.59 -4.24 -25.54
C ILE A 173 3.69 -5.24 -25.17
N ALA A 174 3.95 -5.41 -23.86
CA ALA A 174 4.89 -6.41 -23.36
C ALA A 174 4.57 -6.77 -21.90
N GLU A 175 5.00 -7.95 -21.46
CA GLU A 175 4.97 -8.36 -20.05
C GLU A 175 6.36 -8.88 -19.62
N THR A 176 6.66 -8.69 -18.33
CA THR A 176 7.84 -9.22 -17.65
C THR A 176 7.51 -9.53 -16.20
N THR A 177 8.49 -9.89 -15.40
CA THR A 177 8.32 -10.12 -13.95
C THR A 177 9.33 -9.32 -13.14
N VAL A 178 8.94 -8.99 -11.90
CA VAL A 178 9.87 -8.42 -10.91
C VAL A 178 10.90 -9.48 -10.52
N THR A 179 12.15 -9.10 -10.45
CA THR A 179 13.27 -9.92 -9.97
C THR A 179 14.22 -9.04 -9.16
N SER A 180 14.39 -9.34 -7.89
CA SER A 180 15.21 -8.53 -6.96
C SER A 180 14.83 -7.04 -6.97
N GLY A 181 13.52 -6.76 -6.96
CA GLY A 181 12.98 -5.40 -6.97
C GLY A 181 13.15 -4.64 -8.30
N LYS A 182 13.50 -5.33 -9.38
CA LYS A 182 13.73 -4.74 -10.72
C LYS A 182 12.92 -5.44 -11.79
N PHE A 183 12.67 -4.73 -12.88
CA PHE A 183 12.08 -5.31 -14.08
C PHE A 183 12.78 -4.77 -15.34
N LYS A 184 12.69 -5.55 -16.41
CA LYS A 184 13.26 -5.17 -17.72
C LYS A 184 12.35 -5.64 -18.83
N PHE A 185 12.07 -4.76 -19.76
CA PHE A 185 11.47 -5.07 -21.04
C PHE A 185 12.51 -4.92 -22.14
N ASP A 186 12.44 -5.79 -23.11
CA ASP A 186 13.26 -5.79 -24.31
C ASP A 186 12.32 -6.00 -25.49
N ILE A 187 12.01 -4.92 -26.19
CA ILE A 187 10.95 -4.87 -27.18
C ILE A 187 11.57 -4.62 -28.54
N SER A 188 11.32 -5.53 -29.46
CA SER A 188 11.63 -5.33 -30.88
C SER A 188 10.42 -4.76 -31.59
N GLU A 189 10.67 -3.90 -32.57
CA GLU A 189 9.64 -3.38 -33.46
C GLU A 189 8.94 -4.51 -34.21
N SER A 190 7.63 -4.38 -34.38
CA SER A 190 6.81 -5.28 -35.19
C SER A 190 5.55 -4.54 -35.66
N THR A 191 4.86 -5.11 -36.66
CA THR A 191 3.55 -4.59 -37.10
C THR A 191 2.51 -4.53 -35.98
N ALA A 192 2.61 -5.41 -34.96
CA ALA A 192 1.74 -5.41 -33.79
C ALA A 192 2.19 -4.41 -32.72
N THR A 193 3.48 -4.03 -32.74
CA THR A 193 4.07 -3.10 -31.77
C THR A 193 5.00 -2.13 -32.51
N PRO A 194 4.44 -1.19 -33.29
CA PRO A 194 5.27 -0.19 -33.94
C PRO A 194 5.90 0.73 -32.88
N LEU A 195 7.20 0.96 -33.03
CA LEU A 195 7.98 1.87 -32.19
C LEU A 195 8.24 3.16 -32.93
N ALA A 196 8.14 4.32 -32.26
CA ALA A 196 8.37 5.62 -32.85
C ALA A 196 9.22 6.50 -31.94
N VAL A 197 9.95 7.43 -32.53
CA VAL A 197 10.65 8.47 -31.76
C VAL A 197 9.63 9.31 -30.98
N GLY A 198 9.87 9.44 -29.67
CA GLY A 198 8.98 10.20 -28.79
C GLY A 198 7.87 9.36 -28.13
N ASP A 199 7.80 8.06 -28.38
CA ASP A 199 6.91 7.16 -27.64
C ASP A 199 7.15 7.27 -26.14
N LYS A 200 6.05 7.37 -25.39
CA LYS A 200 6.05 7.36 -23.92
C LYS A 200 5.44 6.07 -23.43
N PHE A 201 6.02 5.54 -22.36
CA PHE A 201 5.64 4.24 -21.83
C PHE A 201 5.17 4.36 -20.37
N VAL A 202 4.20 3.52 -20.03
CA VAL A 202 3.68 3.37 -18.67
C VAL A 202 3.78 1.90 -18.28
N ALA A 203 4.38 1.61 -17.14
CA ALA A 203 4.38 0.29 -16.54
C ALA A 203 3.28 0.18 -15.49
N THR A 204 2.63 -0.98 -15.41
CA THR A 204 1.68 -1.34 -14.36
C THR A 204 2.02 -2.73 -13.84
N VAL A 205 1.61 -3.04 -12.63
CA VAL A 205 1.71 -4.37 -12.05
C VAL A 205 0.31 -4.94 -11.82
N GLN A 206 0.19 -6.25 -11.90
CA GLN A 206 -1.06 -6.92 -11.57
C GLN A 206 -0.90 -7.61 -10.22
N THR A 207 -1.64 -7.17 -9.23
CA THR A 207 -1.75 -7.87 -7.95
C THR A 207 -2.35 -9.26 -8.18
N LYS A 208 -1.66 -10.29 -7.70
CA LYS A 208 -2.33 -11.58 -7.44
C LYS A 208 -3.28 -11.34 -6.26
N ARG A 209 -4.57 -11.23 -6.52
CA ARG A 209 -5.56 -11.42 -5.45
C ARG A 209 -5.28 -12.78 -4.81
N CYS A 210 -4.83 -12.79 -3.57
CA CYS A 210 -4.86 -14.00 -2.76
C CYS A 210 -6.35 -14.36 -2.58
N ARG A 211 -6.87 -15.24 -3.42
CA ARG A 211 -8.13 -15.93 -3.12
C ARG A 211 -7.81 -16.95 -2.03
N ASN A 212 -8.36 -16.72 -0.84
CA ASN A 212 -8.59 -17.77 0.13
C ASN A 212 -9.65 -18.72 -0.40
#